data_53d72fa3cf401c75d7af4f540d09e861
#
_entry.id   53d72fa3cf401c75d7af4f540d09e861
#
_cell.length_a   1.000
_cell.length_b   1.000
_cell.length_c   1.000
_cell.angle_alpha   90.00
_cell.angle_beta   90.00
_cell.angle_gamma   90.00
#
_symmetry.space_group_name_H-M   'P 1'
#
loop_
_entity.id
_entity.type
_entity.pdbx_description
1 polymer ?
#
loop_
_entity_poly.entity_id
_entity_poly.type
_entity_poly.pdbx_seq_one_letter_code
_entity_poly.pdbx_strand_id
1 'polypeptide(L)'
;MPPAARMGDPTAHGGVIVLGMPTVLIGGQPAARLTDMHTCPMVTVLVPHVGGPIIGPGCPTVLIGGLPAAVMGDSVVCVGPPDSIVMGCPTVII
;
A
#
# COMPACT_ATOMS: atom_id res chain seq x y z
N MET A 1 -6.74 14.39 5.24
CA MET A 1 -5.38 14.10 4.77
C MET A 1 -4.89 12.85 5.49
N PRO A 2 -4.84 11.71 4.82
CA PRO A 2 -4.46 10.46 5.46
C PRO A 2 -2.95 10.32 5.61
N PRO A 3 -2.49 9.44 6.53
CA PRO A 3 -1.09 9.10 6.63
C PRO A 3 -0.54 8.46 5.36
N ALA A 4 0.68 8.82 4.97
CA ALA A 4 1.34 8.24 3.80
C ALA A 4 1.70 6.78 4.06
N ALA A 5 1.46 5.90 3.09
CA ALA A 5 1.80 4.49 3.18
C ALA A 5 3.26 4.25 2.81
N ARG A 6 3.83 3.17 3.33
CA ARG A 6 5.24 2.82 3.17
C ARG A 6 5.38 1.33 2.94
N MET A 7 6.55 0.94 2.41
CA MET A 7 6.93 -0.48 2.40
C MET A 7 6.92 -1.01 3.84
N GLY A 8 6.29 -2.16 4.05
CA GLY A 8 6.14 -2.76 5.36
C GLY A 8 4.83 -2.44 6.06
N ASP A 9 4.04 -1.50 5.55
CA ASP A 9 2.73 -1.19 6.16
C ASP A 9 1.74 -2.32 5.87
N PRO A 10 0.94 -2.71 6.87
CA PRO A 10 0.03 -3.84 6.73
C PRO A 10 -1.25 -3.47 5.97
N THR A 11 -1.87 -4.51 5.40
CA THR A 11 -3.19 -4.42 4.78
C THR A 11 -4.22 -5.15 5.63
N ALA A 12 -5.51 -4.93 5.33
CA ALA A 12 -6.61 -5.48 6.12
C ALA A 12 -6.61 -7.02 6.15
N HIS A 13 -6.09 -7.66 5.10
CA HIS A 13 -6.00 -9.13 5.03
C HIS A 13 -4.74 -9.69 5.72
N GLY A 14 -3.99 -8.87 6.43
CA GLY A 14 -2.78 -9.31 7.11
C GLY A 14 -1.55 -9.37 6.21
N GLY A 15 -1.64 -8.84 5.01
CA GLY A 15 -0.50 -8.71 4.11
C GLY A 15 0.34 -7.47 4.43
N VAL A 16 1.42 -7.28 3.66
CA VAL A 16 2.28 -6.11 3.80
C VAL A 16 2.67 -5.58 2.42
N ILE A 17 2.92 -4.29 2.34
CA ILE A 17 3.45 -3.66 1.13
C ILE A 17 4.92 -4.08 1.01
N VAL A 18 5.30 -4.65 -0.12
CA VAL A 18 6.64 -5.22 -0.31
C VAL A 18 7.53 -4.42 -1.27
N LEU A 19 6.98 -3.41 -1.93
CA LEU A 19 7.73 -2.52 -2.82
C LEU A 19 7.51 -1.07 -2.44
N GLY A 20 8.51 -0.25 -2.69
CA GLY A 20 8.43 1.18 -2.49
C GLY A 20 9.55 1.87 -3.26
N MET A 21 9.57 3.20 -3.23
CA MET A 21 10.60 4.00 -3.89
C MET A 21 11.77 4.19 -2.92
N PRO A 22 12.91 3.49 -3.14
CA PRO A 22 13.99 3.50 -2.16
C PRO A 22 14.71 4.86 -2.03
N THR A 23 14.50 5.75 -2.98
CA THR A 23 15.08 7.10 -2.91
C THR A 23 14.20 8.09 -2.14
N VAL A 24 12.99 7.69 -1.75
CA VAL A 24 12.07 8.52 -0.98
C VAL A 24 11.66 7.74 0.28
N LEU A 25 12.16 8.19 1.43
CA LEU A 25 11.89 7.50 2.69
C LEU A 25 10.83 8.26 3.49
N ILE A 26 9.88 7.52 4.02
CA ILE A 26 8.84 8.04 4.90
C ILE A 26 8.97 7.25 6.21
N GLY A 27 9.35 7.94 7.26
CA GLY A 27 9.58 7.30 8.55
C GLY A 27 10.66 6.21 8.48
N GLY A 28 11.67 6.40 7.62
CA GLY A 28 12.77 5.45 7.46
C GLY A 28 12.51 4.28 6.54
N GLN A 29 11.32 4.21 5.93
CA GLN A 29 10.95 3.13 5.00
C GLN A 29 10.67 3.69 3.61
N PRO A 30 10.96 2.94 2.53
CA PRO A 30 10.64 3.39 1.18
C PRO A 30 9.15 3.73 1.03
N ALA A 31 8.87 4.87 0.39
CA ALA A 31 7.51 5.34 0.19
C ALA A 31 6.75 4.43 -0.77
N ALA A 32 5.52 4.06 -0.44
CA ALA A 32 4.66 3.28 -1.33
C ALA A 32 3.96 4.21 -2.32
N ARG A 33 3.72 3.68 -3.52
CA ARG A 33 3.07 4.40 -4.62
C ARG A 33 2.00 3.54 -5.24
N LEU A 34 1.13 4.15 -6.03
CA LEU A 34 0.23 3.35 -6.87
C LEU A 34 1.06 2.40 -7.73
N THR A 35 0.57 1.22 -7.95
CA THR A 35 1.20 0.09 -8.66
C THR A 35 2.26 -0.67 -7.87
N ASP A 36 2.69 -0.20 -6.69
CA ASP A 36 3.57 -1.00 -5.85
C ASP A 36 2.83 -2.22 -5.32
N MET A 37 3.55 -3.32 -5.18
CA MET A 37 2.95 -4.61 -4.84
C MET A 37 2.83 -4.82 -3.35
N HIS A 38 1.83 -5.62 -2.95
CA HIS A 38 1.71 -6.11 -1.58
C HIS A 38 1.52 -7.62 -1.57
N THR A 39 1.80 -8.25 -0.44
CA THR A 39 1.48 -9.67 -0.24
C THR A 39 0.13 -9.80 0.45
N CYS A 40 -0.52 -10.95 0.26
CA CYS A 40 -1.78 -11.27 0.93
C CYS A 40 -1.74 -12.75 1.30
N PRO A 41 -1.57 -13.08 2.61
CA PRO A 41 -1.41 -14.47 3.03
C PRO A 41 -2.72 -15.22 3.23
N MET A 42 -3.86 -14.56 3.06
CA MET A 42 -5.16 -15.19 3.32
C MET A 42 -5.54 -16.24 2.29
N VAL A 43 -6.36 -17.19 2.73
CA VAL A 43 -6.94 -18.24 1.89
C VAL A 43 -8.45 -18.26 2.15
N THR A 44 -9.24 -18.24 1.08
CA THR A 44 -10.68 -18.35 1.16
C THR A 44 -11.13 -19.63 0.44
N VAL A 45 -11.64 -20.60 1.20
CA VAL A 45 -12.18 -21.87 0.67
C VAL A 45 -11.20 -22.51 -0.34
N LEU A 46 -9.96 -22.75 0.09
CA LEU A 46 -8.89 -23.35 -0.71
C LEU A 46 -8.40 -22.47 -1.88
N VAL A 47 -8.89 -21.24 -1.98
CA VAL A 47 -8.41 -20.27 -2.98
C VAL A 47 -7.48 -19.30 -2.28
N PRO A 48 -6.16 -19.34 -2.52
CA PRO A 48 -5.25 -18.41 -1.89
C PRO A 48 -5.47 -16.99 -2.42
N HIS A 49 -5.40 -16.01 -1.54
CA HIS A 49 -5.40 -14.61 -1.94
C HIS A 49 -4.01 -14.26 -2.41
N VAL A 50 -3.89 -13.91 -3.68
CA VAL A 50 -2.62 -13.46 -4.24
C VAL A 50 -2.58 -11.94 -4.14
N GLY A 51 -1.50 -11.41 -3.57
CA GLY A 51 -1.30 -9.97 -3.49
C GLY A 51 -1.17 -9.36 -4.88
N GLY A 52 -1.33 -8.05 -4.97
CA GLY A 52 -1.27 -7.35 -6.24
C GLY A 52 -0.89 -5.89 -6.03
N PRO A 53 -1.07 -5.05 -7.08
CA PRO A 53 -0.70 -3.64 -7.00
C PRO A 53 -1.68 -2.83 -6.17
N ILE A 54 -1.16 -1.71 -5.64
CA ILE A 54 -1.99 -0.69 -5.01
C ILE A 54 -2.72 0.07 -6.13
N ILE A 55 -4.03 0.14 -6.07
CA ILE A 55 -4.84 0.77 -7.10
C ILE A 55 -5.36 2.16 -6.72
N GLY A 56 -5.24 2.54 -5.49
CA GLY A 56 -5.50 3.91 -5.10
C GLY A 56 -6.84 4.18 -4.50
N PRO A 57 -7.25 5.44 -4.56
CA PRO A 57 -6.86 6.49 -5.52
C PRO A 57 -5.52 7.18 -5.26
N GLY A 58 -4.90 6.99 -4.10
CA GLY A 58 -3.65 7.66 -3.79
C GLY A 58 -3.81 9.16 -3.58
N CYS A 59 -2.69 9.86 -3.54
CA CYS A 59 -2.66 11.33 -3.48
C CYS A 59 -2.06 11.88 -4.77
N PRO A 60 -2.88 12.31 -5.74
CA PRO A 60 -2.38 12.74 -7.04
C PRO A 60 -1.60 14.06 -7.01
N THR A 61 -1.69 14.80 -5.93
CA THR A 61 -0.90 16.02 -5.76
C THR A 61 0.50 15.76 -5.23
N VAL A 62 0.79 14.53 -4.80
CA VAL A 62 2.12 14.14 -4.32
C VAL A 62 2.59 12.97 -5.17
N LEU A 63 3.57 13.24 -6.04
CA LEU A 63 4.13 12.21 -6.92
C LEU A 63 5.47 11.73 -6.36
N ILE A 64 5.62 10.42 -6.28
CA ILE A 64 6.84 9.77 -5.82
C ILE A 64 7.36 8.93 -6.98
N GLY A 65 8.48 9.34 -7.56
CA GLY A 65 9.00 8.67 -8.74
C GLY A 65 8.05 8.74 -9.95
N GLY A 66 7.25 9.80 -10.04
CA GLY A 66 6.30 10.00 -11.14
C GLY A 66 4.94 9.34 -10.94
N LEU A 67 4.71 8.66 -9.80
CA LEU A 67 3.44 7.98 -9.51
C LEU A 67 2.81 8.59 -8.26
N PRO A 68 1.46 8.65 -8.19
CA PRO A 68 0.78 9.16 -7.00
C PRO A 68 1.17 8.37 -5.75
N ALA A 69 1.40 9.08 -4.64
CA ALA A 69 1.74 8.45 -3.38
C ALA A 69 0.55 7.63 -2.87
N ALA A 70 0.82 6.45 -2.32
CA ALA A 70 -0.18 5.65 -1.65
C ALA A 70 -0.39 6.17 -0.23
N VAL A 71 -1.62 6.05 0.27
CA VAL A 71 -1.99 6.52 1.60
C VAL A 71 -2.83 5.46 2.31
N MET A 72 -2.95 5.59 3.63
CA MET A 72 -3.82 4.73 4.41
C MET A 72 -5.26 4.84 3.89
N GLY A 73 -5.93 3.70 3.73
CA GLY A 73 -7.27 3.64 3.16
C GLY A 73 -7.32 3.35 1.67
N ASP A 74 -6.18 3.40 0.98
CA ASP A 74 -6.15 3.06 -0.44
C ASP A 74 -6.47 1.58 -0.66
N SER A 75 -7.15 1.31 -1.76
CA SER A 75 -7.48 -0.05 -2.14
C SER A 75 -6.29 -0.73 -2.80
N VAL A 76 -6.15 -2.02 -2.53
CA VAL A 76 -5.11 -2.86 -3.13
C VAL A 76 -5.77 -4.10 -3.74
N VAL A 77 -5.18 -4.59 -4.81
CA VAL A 77 -5.71 -5.79 -5.47
C VAL A 77 -5.35 -7.02 -4.65
N CYS A 78 -6.37 -7.83 -4.34
CA CYS A 78 -6.20 -9.12 -3.69
C CYS A 78 -7.17 -10.10 -4.35
N VAL A 79 -6.70 -11.27 -4.72
CA VAL A 79 -7.58 -12.28 -5.29
C VAL A 79 -8.56 -12.73 -4.20
N GLY A 80 -9.86 -12.47 -4.41
CA GLY A 80 -10.91 -12.64 -3.42
C GLY A 80 -11.52 -11.31 -3.02
N PRO A 81 -11.91 -11.13 -1.74
CA PRO A 81 -12.46 -9.85 -1.29
C PRO A 81 -11.44 -8.72 -1.41
N PRO A 82 -11.91 -7.48 -1.66
CA PRO A 82 -10.99 -6.33 -1.75
C PRO A 82 -10.22 -6.13 -0.44
N ASP A 83 -9.00 -5.65 -0.56
CA ASP A 83 -8.12 -5.36 0.55
C ASP A 83 -7.83 -3.86 0.58
N SER A 84 -7.35 -3.36 1.70
CA SER A 84 -7.01 -1.94 1.84
C SER A 84 -5.82 -1.77 2.78
N ILE A 85 -5.11 -0.66 2.61
CA ILE A 85 -3.99 -0.29 3.47
C ILE A 85 -4.56 0.23 4.79
N VAL A 86 -4.17 -0.38 5.91
CA VAL A 86 -4.74 -0.06 7.22
C VAL A 86 -3.80 0.74 8.12
N MET A 87 -2.57 0.98 7.71
CA MET A 87 -1.62 1.81 8.45
C MET A 87 -0.80 2.66 7.50
N GLY A 88 -0.29 3.76 8.03
CA GLY A 88 0.63 4.63 7.34
C GLY A 88 1.51 5.34 8.36
N CYS A 89 2.36 6.25 7.91
CA CYS A 89 3.23 7.01 8.79
C CYS A 89 2.45 8.19 9.39
N PRO A 90 2.14 8.18 10.68
CA PRO A 90 1.28 9.23 11.27
C PRO A 90 1.94 10.61 11.32
N THR A 91 3.26 10.67 11.10
CA THR A 91 3.97 11.94 11.05
C THR A 91 4.05 12.53 9.64
N VAL A 92 3.61 11.79 8.62
CA VAL A 92 3.60 12.23 7.21
C VAL A 92 2.19 12.14 6.68
N ILE A 93 1.49 13.25 6.71
CA ILE A 93 0.09 13.36 6.28
C ILE A 93 0.06 14.07 4.94
N ILE A 94 -0.54 13.44 3.94
CA ILE A 94 -0.58 14.01 2.58
C ILE A 94 -1.95 13.95 1.95
#